data_b794ce5156dbac0b4ce7c75fb4ebcf90
#
_entry.id   b794ce5156dbac0b4ce7c75fb4ebcf90
#
_cell.length_a   1.000
_cell.length_b   1.000
_cell.length_c   1.000
_cell.angle_alpha   90.00
_cell.angle_beta   90.00
_cell.angle_gamma   90.00
#
_symmetry.space_group_name_H-M   'P 1'
#
loop_
_entity.id
_entity.type
_entity.pdbx_description
1 polymer ?
#
loop_
_entity_poly.entity_id
_entity_poly.type
_entity_poly.pdbx_seq_one_letter_code
_entity_poly.pdbx_strand_id
1 'polypeptide(L)'
;YDTIFDSESHKVIDDFAHHPTAIKETIKIAKEENEDVALIVELGSNSMRKGIHDDALIEIFKENHSYVVSASEEQQKKFADYAEPLTENAIKNLLQKSNSKKTILMCGNKNFEGFQTLILDSLI
;
A
#
# COMPACT_ATOMS: atom_id res chain seq x y z
N TYR A 1 7.96 -7.56 7.25
CA TYR A 1 6.86 -7.09 8.13
C TYR A 1 7.44 -6.33 9.32
N ASP A 2 7.56 -5.05 9.18
CA ASP A 2 8.21 -4.21 10.17
C ASP A 2 7.29 -3.05 10.54
N THR A 3 6.86 -3.00 11.81
CA THR A 3 6.05 -1.89 12.31
C THR A 3 6.95 -0.69 12.54
N ILE A 4 6.81 0.33 11.71
CA ILE A 4 7.65 1.53 11.75
C ILE A 4 6.97 2.72 12.44
N PHE A 5 5.69 2.64 12.70
CA PHE A 5 4.93 3.61 13.49
C PHE A 5 3.70 2.93 14.08
N ASP A 6 3.37 3.25 15.32
CA ASP A 6 2.18 2.71 15.97
C ASP A 6 1.63 3.72 16.98
N SER A 7 0.38 4.11 16.80
CA SER A 7 -0.35 5.00 17.69
C SER A 7 -1.79 4.51 17.86
N GLU A 8 -2.60 5.23 18.62
CA GLU A 8 -4.01 4.89 18.77
C GLU A 8 -4.79 5.04 17.46
N SER A 9 -4.36 5.96 16.58
CA SER A 9 -5.08 6.27 15.35
C SER A 9 -4.55 5.53 14.12
N HIS A 10 -3.25 5.26 14.07
CA HIS A 10 -2.59 4.70 12.88
C HIS A 10 -1.47 3.75 13.24
N LYS A 11 -1.32 2.73 12.42
CA LYS A 11 -0.17 1.83 12.42
C LYS A 11 0.40 1.79 11.01
N VAL A 12 1.71 1.96 10.87
CA VAL A 12 2.39 1.89 9.57
C VAL A 12 3.33 0.70 9.57
N ILE A 13 3.15 -0.16 8.58
CA ILE A 13 3.96 -1.37 8.41
C ILE A 13 4.71 -1.25 7.09
N ASP A 14 6.02 -1.49 7.15
CA ASP A 14 6.89 -1.60 5.98
C ASP A 14 7.19 -3.07 5.75
N ASP A 15 6.89 -3.56 4.55
CA ASP A 15 7.13 -4.95 4.19
C ASP A 15 7.86 -5.03 2.84
N PHE A 16 8.88 -5.87 2.78
CA PHE A 16 9.67 -6.06 1.57
C PHE A 16 8.95 -6.86 0.49
N ALA A 17 7.74 -7.35 0.76
CA ALA A 17 6.94 -8.09 -0.21
C ALA A 17 6.74 -7.27 -1.48
N HIS A 18 7.13 -7.85 -2.63
CA HIS A 18 7.02 -7.19 -3.93
C HIS A 18 6.55 -8.15 -5.03
N HIS A 19 6.00 -9.30 -4.64
CA HIS A 19 5.31 -10.24 -5.52
C HIS A 19 3.91 -10.52 -4.97
N PRO A 20 2.92 -10.81 -5.83
CA PRO A 20 1.53 -10.95 -5.39
C PRO A 20 1.33 -11.99 -4.28
N THR A 21 1.98 -13.13 -4.34
CA THR A 21 1.85 -14.17 -3.31
C THR A 21 2.31 -13.67 -1.94
N ALA A 22 3.47 -13.02 -1.89
CA ALA A 22 4.00 -12.47 -0.64
C ALA A 22 3.12 -11.33 -0.12
N ILE A 23 2.60 -10.48 -1.02
CA ILE A 23 1.70 -9.39 -0.65
C ILE A 23 0.41 -9.94 -0.02
N LYS A 24 -0.18 -10.99 -0.59
CA LYS A 24 -1.37 -11.64 -0.03
C LYS A 24 -1.13 -12.16 1.40
N GLU A 25 0.01 -12.78 1.64
CA GLU A 25 0.35 -13.30 2.96
C GLU A 25 0.49 -12.15 3.98
N THR A 26 1.13 -11.07 3.59
CA THR A 26 1.32 -9.91 4.46
C THR A 26 -0.01 -9.23 4.78
N ILE A 27 -0.90 -9.09 3.79
CA ILE A 27 -2.26 -8.56 4.01
C ILE A 27 -3.02 -9.40 5.02
N LYS A 28 -2.93 -10.71 4.91
CA LYS A 28 -3.60 -11.64 5.83
C LYS A 28 -3.15 -11.41 7.26
N ILE A 29 -1.84 -11.28 7.48
CA ILE A 29 -1.29 -11.01 8.80
C ILE A 29 -1.79 -9.67 9.34
N ALA A 30 -1.75 -8.63 8.53
CA ALA A 30 -2.19 -7.30 8.93
C ALA A 30 -3.69 -7.28 9.30
N LYS A 31 -4.53 -7.97 8.55
CA LYS A 31 -5.97 -8.03 8.79
C LYS A 31 -6.34 -8.86 10.02
N GLU A 32 -5.52 -9.81 10.42
CA GLU A 32 -5.72 -10.53 11.68
C GLU A 32 -5.60 -9.61 12.88
N GLU A 33 -4.74 -8.60 12.80
CA GLU A 33 -4.54 -7.62 13.87
C GLU A 33 -5.57 -6.48 13.82
N ASN A 34 -5.95 -6.04 12.62
CA ASN A 34 -6.87 -4.93 12.40
C ASN A 34 -7.51 -5.05 11.01
N GLU A 35 -8.83 -5.06 10.95
CA GLU A 35 -9.55 -5.20 9.68
C GLU A 35 -9.42 -3.99 8.76
N ASP A 36 -9.22 -2.78 9.32
CA ASP A 36 -9.11 -1.55 8.54
C ASP A 36 -7.68 -1.37 8.02
N VAL A 37 -7.38 -1.97 6.90
CA VAL A 37 -6.07 -1.93 6.25
C VAL A 37 -6.16 -1.19 4.93
N ALA A 38 -5.33 -0.16 4.78
CA ALA A 38 -5.07 0.49 3.49
C ALA A 38 -3.75 -0.06 2.94
N LEU A 39 -3.79 -0.58 1.73
CA LEU A 39 -2.65 -1.20 1.07
C LEU A 39 -1.96 -0.22 0.14
N ILE A 40 -0.65 -0.11 0.23
CA ILE A 40 0.16 0.66 -0.72
C ILE A 40 1.15 -0.30 -1.34
N VAL A 41 1.11 -0.46 -2.66
CA VAL A 41 2.00 -1.36 -3.40
C VAL A 41 2.91 -0.54 -4.31
N GLU A 42 4.20 -0.73 -4.14
CA GLU A 42 5.22 -0.12 -5.01
C GLU A 42 5.60 -1.12 -6.12
N LEU A 43 5.49 -0.69 -7.37
CA LEU A 43 5.87 -1.49 -8.53
C LEU A 43 7.33 -1.21 -8.90
N GLY A 44 8.23 -1.58 -7.99
CA GLY A 44 9.65 -1.23 -8.10
C GLY A 44 10.53 -2.29 -8.76
N SER A 45 10.11 -3.56 -8.77
CA SER A 45 10.90 -4.63 -9.40
C SER A 45 10.68 -4.67 -10.91
N ASN A 46 11.64 -5.28 -11.63
CA ASN A 46 11.55 -5.40 -13.09
C ASN A 46 10.29 -6.15 -13.53
N SER A 47 9.95 -7.25 -12.87
CA SER A 47 8.76 -8.04 -13.21
C SER A 47 7.47 -7.28 -12.94
N MET A 48 7.40 -6.51 -11.86
CA MET A 48 6.24 -5.66 -11.56
C MET A 48 6.07 -4.56 -12.60
N ARG A 49 7.16 -3.90 -13.01
CA ARG A 49 7.14 -2.84 -14.01
C ARG A 49 6.75 -3.33 -15.40
N LYS A 50 7.12 -4.55 -15.75
CA LYS A 50 6.79 -5.16 -17.05
C LYS A 50 5.34 -5.62 -17.14
N GLY A 51 4.59 -5.55 -16.04
CA GLY A 51 3.19 -5.92 -16.02
C GLY A 51 2.92 -7.43 -15.94
N ILE A 52 3.94 -8.23 -15.67
CA ILE A 52 3.82 -9.70 -15.58
C ILE A 52 2.83 -10.10 -14.49
N HIS A 53 2.75 -9.31 -13.42
CA HIS A 53 1.91 -9.59 -12.26
C HIS A 53 0.62 -8.77 -12.20
N ASP A 54 0.29 -8.00 -13.25
CA ASP A 54 -0.82 -7.05 -13.21
C ASP A 54 -2.16 -7.73 -12.90
N ASP A 55 -2.45 -8.86 -13.51
CA ASP A 55 -3.73 -9.55 -13.28
C ASP A 55 -3.85 -10.07 -11.84
N ALA A 56 -2.77 -10.61 -11.30
CA ALA A 56 -2.74 -11.06 -9.91
C ALA A 56 -2.89 -9.88 -8.94
N LEU A 57 -2.28 -8.73 -9.24
CA LEU A 57 -2.43 -7.52 -8.45
C LEU A 57 -3.87 -7.00 -8.47
N ILE A 58 -4.53 -7.02 -9.62
CA ILE A 58 -5.93 -6.62 -9.73
C ILE A 58 -6.82 -7.43 -8.78
N GLU A 59 -6.60 -8.74 -8.69
CA GLU A 59 -7.36 -9.58 -7.75
C GLU A 59 -7.14 -9.15 -6.29
N ILE A 60 -5.93 -8.75 -5.94
CA ILE A 60 -5.62 -8.21 -4.62
C ILE A 60 -6.33 -6.87 -4.40
N PHE A 61 -6.28 -5.98 -5.40
CA PHE A 61 -6.87 -4.64 -5.29
C PHE A 61 -8.40 -4.68 -5.19
N LYS A 62 -9.05 -5.65 -5.81
CA LYS A 62 -10.51 -5.83 -5.72
C LYS A 62 -10.98 -6.06 -4.29
N GLU A 63 -10.16 -6.68 -3.46
CA GLU A 63 -10.52 -7.07 -2.10
C GLU A 63 -9.99 -6.12 -1.03
N ASN A 64 -9.21 -5.11 -1.43
CA ASN A 64 -8.52 -4.24 -0.48
C ASN A 64 -8.56 -2.79 -0.94
N HIS A 65 -8.69 -1.87 0.01
CA HIS A 65 -8.51 -0.44 -0.26
C HIS A 65 -7.05 -0.20 -0.62
N SER A 66 -6.77 0.14 -1.87
CA SER A 66 -5.42 0.03 -2.42
C SER A 66 -4.95 1.27 -3.16
N TYR A 67 -3.65 1.55 -3.03
CA TYR A 67 -2.93 2.59 -3.76
C TYR A 67 -1.69 1.98 -4.41
N VAL A 68 -1.26 2.56 -5.51
CA VAL A 68 -0.05 2.12 -6.22
C VAL A 68 0.97 3.24 -6.31
N VAL A 69 2.23 2.87 -6.27
CA VAL A 69 3.39 3.76 -6.42
C VAL A 69 4.25 3.21 -7.54
N SER A 70 4.78 4.09 -8.38
CA SER A 70 5.68 3.73 -9.49
C SER A 70 5.00 2.91 -10.59
N ALA A 71 3.69 2.99 -10.74
CA ALA A 71 2.99 2.36 -11.86
C ALA A 71 3.16 3.20 -13.13
N SER A 72 3.29 2.54 -14.28
CA SER A 72 3.28 3.21 -15.58
C SER A 72 1.90 3.79 -15.88
N GLU A 73 1.81 4.70 -16.85
CA GLU A 73 0.50 5.23 -17.28
C GLU A 73 -0.45 4.12 -17.72
N GLU A 74 0.08 3.13 -18.43
CA GLU A 74 -0.67 1.96 -18.87
C GLU A 74 -1.21 1.16 -17.67
N GLN A 75 -0.36 0.91 -16.68
CA GLN A 75 -0.75 0.21 -15.47
C GLN A 75 -1.77 1.01 -14.66
N GLN A 76 -1.60 2.32 -14.55
CA GLN A 76 -2.57 3.17 -13.85
C GLN A 76 -3.95 3.08 -14.48
N LYS A 77 -4.04 3.07 -15.81
CA LYS A 77 -5.31 2.87 -16.51
C LYS A 77 -5.91 1.49 -16.26
N LYS A 78 -5.06 0.48 -16.26
CA LYS A 78 -5.49 -0.90 -16.03
C LYS A 78 -6.02 -1.10 -14.60
N PHE A 79 -5.42 -0.43 -13.62
CA PHE A 79 -5.79 -0.54 -12.22
C PHE A 79 -6.88 0.42 -11.78
N ALA A 80 -7.26 1.39 -12.61
CA ALA A 80 -8.05 2.57 -12.22
C ALA A 80 -9.35 2.26 -11.45
N ASP A 81 -10.02 1.15 -11.77
CA ASP A 81 -11.27 0.77 -11.10
C ASP A 81 -11.04 0.12 -9.73
N TYR A 82 -9.80 -0.24 -9.39
CA TYR A 82 -9.48 -1.04 -8.20
C TYR A 82 -8.46 -0.41 -7.27
N ALA A 83 -7.57 0.44 -7.79
CA ALA A 83 -6.50 1.08 -7.03
C ALA A 83 -6.21 2.47 -7.58
N GLU A 84 -5.92 3.40 -6.68
CA GLU A 84 -5.57 4.76 -7.05
C GLU A 84 -4.05 4.97 -7.01
N PRO A 85 -3.50 5.86 -7.84
CA PRO A 85 -2.13 6.31 -7.64
C PRO A 85 -2.00 6.98 -6.27
N LEU A 86 -0.93 6.72 -5.55
CA LEU A 86 -0.67 7.40 -4.29
C LEU A 86 -0.26 8.84 -4.59
N THR A 87 -0.93 9.78 -3.94
CA THR A 87 -0.68 11.21 -4.06
C THR A 87 -0.64 11.84 -2.68
N GLU A 88 -0.16 13.07 -2.57
CA GLU A 88 -0.19 13.80 -1.30
C GLU A 88 -1.63 13.95 -0.78
N ASN A 89 -2.58 14.17 -1.69
CA ASN A 89 -3.99 14.30 -1.31
C ASN A 89 -4.55 12.97 -0.77
N ALA A 90 -4.21 11.86 -1.40
CA ALA A 90 -4.59 10.53 -0.90
C ALA A 90 -4.01 10.27 0.49
N ILE A 91 -2.76 10.67 0.70
CA ILE A 91 -2.11 10.54 2.01
C ILE A 91 -2.86 11.36 3.06
N LYS A 92 -3.24 12.60 2.76
CA LYS A 92 -4.04 13.41 3.69
C LYS A 92 -5.33 12.72 4.11
N ASN A 93 -6.00 12.08 3.15
CA ASN A 93 -7.21 11.32 3.45
C ASN A 93 -6.94 10.09 4.33
N LEU A 94 -5.85 9.37 4.05
CA LEU A 94 -5.45 8.21 4.84
C LEU A 94 -5.09 8.57 6.28
N LEU A 95 -4.55 9.75 6.51
CA LEU A 95 -4.08 10.19 7.82
C LEU A 95 -5.15 10.87 8.66
N GLN A 96 -6.35 11.09 8.13
CA GLN A 96 -7.46 11.61 8.91
C GLN A 96 -7.81 10.65 10.04
N LYS A 97 -7.99 11.19 11.24
CA LYS A 97 -8.38 10.41 12.39
C LYS A 97 -9.86 10.03 12.29
N SER A 98 -10.17 8.81 12.68
CA SER A 98 -11.53 8.30 12.75
C SER A 98 -11.74 7.56 14.06
N ASN A 99 -12.92 6.99 14.25
CA ASN A 99 -13.24 6.24 15.47
C ASN A 99 -12.47 4.91 15.58
N SER A 100 -11.89 4.44 14.50
CA SER A 100 -11.14 3.20 14.47
C SER A 100 -9.69 3.45 14.03
N LYS A 101 -8.80 2.59 14.50
CA LYS A 101 -7.39 2.61 14.10
C LYS A 101 -7.25 2.10 12.68
N LYS A 102 -6.46 2.78 11.87
CA LYS A 102 -6.14 2.38 10.49
C LYS A 102 -4.72 1.85 10.40
N THR A 103 -4.56 0.72 9.73
CA THR A 103 -3.26 0.18 9.38
C THR A 103 -2.93 0.56 7.95
N ILE A 104 -1.76 1.17 7.75
CA ILE A 104 -1.22 1.47 6.43
C ILE A 104 -0.12 0.44 6.17
N LEU A 105 -0.37 -0.46 5.23
CA LEU A 105 0.55 -1.53 4.87
C LEU A 105 1.27 -1.16 3.58
N MET A 106 2.58 -0.96 3.67
CA MET A 106 3.41 -0.55 2.55
C MET A 106 4.26 -1.72 2.07
N CYS A 107 3.94 -2.25 0.89
CA CYS A 107 4.62 -3.38 0.27
C CYS A 107 5.47 -2.93 -0.91
N GLY A 108 6.78 -3.09 -0.82
CA GLY A 108 7.70 -2.71 -1.87
C GLY A 108 9.14 -2.93 -1.49
N ASN A 109 10.03 -2.77 -2.46
CA ASN A 109 11.46 -3.01 -2.29
C ASN A 109 12.34 -1.79 -2.58
N LYS A 110 11.73 -0.61 -2.69
CA LYS A 110 12.42 0.65 -2.90
C LYS A 110 11.93 1.69 -1.87
N ASN A 111 12.03 2.97 -2.17
CA ASN A 111 11.73 4.02 -1.19
C ASN A 111 10.33 4.64 -1.31
N PHE A 112 9.44 4.03 -2.06
CA PHE A 112 8.07 4.51 -2.27
C PHE A 112 8.03 5.97 -2.80
N GLU A 113 8.99 6.35 -3.62
CA GLU A 113 9.12 7.72 -4.17
C GLU A 113 9.11 8.81 -3.07
N GLY A 114 9.56 8.47 -1.87
CA GLY A 114 9.58 9.40 -0.73
C GLY A 114 8.27 9.51 0.05
N PHE A 115 7.21 8.85 -0.39
CA PHE A 115 5.91 8.93 0.28
C PHE A 115 5.92 8.33 1.69
N GLN A 116 6.74 7.30 1.93
CA GLN A 116 6.85 6.72 3.28
C GLN A 116 7.35 7.75 4.28
N THR A 117 8.36 8.52 3.92
CA THR A 117 8.88 9.60 4.76
C THR A 117 7.81 10.66 5.01
N LEU A 118 7.05 11.03 3.96
CA LEU A 118 5.97 12.00 4.09
C LEU A 118 4.88 11.53 5.06
N ILE A 119 4.50 10.27 4.97
CA ILE A 119 3.51 9.66 5.87
C ILE A 119 4.00 9.71 7.32
N LEU A 120 5.23 9.27 7.56
CA LEU A 120 5.79 9.24 8.91
C LEU A 120 5.94 10.63 9.50
N ASP A 121 6.45 11.60 8.73
CA ASP A 121 6.60 12.97 9.19
C ASP A 121 5.25 13.62 9.52
N SER A 122 4.20 13.24 8.80
CA SER A 122 2.86 13.77 9.03
C SER A 122 2.16 13.18 10.26
N LEU A 123 2.59 12.00 10.71
CA LEU A 123 2.03 11.32 11.88
C LEU A 123 2.73 11.66 13.19
N ILE A 124 3.94 12.17 13.11
CA ILE A 124 4.74 12.49 14.30
C ILE A 124 4.37 13.84 14.94
#